data_d68355b68fd54dbdbf4cd04aace90423
#
_entry.id   d68355b68fd54dbdbf4cd04aace90423
#
_cell.length_a   1.000
_cell.length_b   1.000
_cell.length_c   1.000
_cell.angle_alpha   90.00
_cell.angle_beta   90.00
_cell.angle_gamma   90.00
#
_symmetry.space_group_name_H-M   'P 1'
#
loop_
_entity.id
_entity.type
_entity.pdbx_description
1 polymer ?
#
loop_
_entity_poly.entity_id
_entity_poly.type
_entity_poly.pdbx_seq_one_letter_code
_entity_poly.pdbx_strand_id
1 'polypeptide(L)'
;MSSTDLLLTFNAGSSTVKVGVFSIDGADARHLGKGVIDLRAEPLSLVLTKGSQTFDMPLKAEVTDDLHRVIDETFTRLADHFDMAAAAVAGHRVVHGGERFTSAVALDDAATDGIEALIPLAPLHQPQALRFIRALRHLKPHLVQTASFDTAFHATQDDLVRRLAIPRSLHEEGIKRYGFHGLSYKFIASELARKAPHTARAVVAHLGSGASLCAMEDGISRDCSMGFSTLGGIPMATRPGCLDPGVILHLAGERKRSLGEIEDLLYHRSGLLGVSGISADTRDLLKDGRPEARQAIDLFTLRIAGEIGRMAVTLRGLDAVVFTAGIGEHQPEIRAGVAKHLSWLGLSIDEKANAANGLTISTRESRMVAYVIATDEEQVIADEALSVLRAR
;
A
#
# COMPACT_ATOMS: atom_id res chain seq x y z
N MET A 1 3.18 18.31 -34.46
CA MET A 1 3.22 18.20 -33.00
C MET A 1 3.98 16.95 -32.70
N SER A 2 5.13 17.02 -31.99
CA SER A 2 5.82 15.81 -31.54
C SER A 2 4.87 15.07 -30.59
N SER A 3 4.55 13.81 -30.85
CA SER A 3 3.75 13.00 -29.95
C SER A 3 4.51 12.91 -28.63
N THR A 4 3.93 13.39 -27.55
CA THR A 4 4.48 13.23 -26.22
C THR A 4 4.32 11.76 -25.84
N ASP A 5 5.41 11.06 -25.55
CA ASP A 5 5.36 9.66 -25.14
C ASP A 5 4.52 9.50 -23.87
N LEU A 6 3.74 8.42 -23.83
CA LEU A 6 2.91 8.08 -22.67
C LEU A 6 3.57 6.98 -21.83
N LEU A 7 3.35 7.09 -20.52
CA LEU A 7 3.70 6.07 -19.55
C LEU A 7 2.40 5.63 -18.85
N LEU A 8 2.23 4.32 -18.72
CA LEU A 8 1.11 3.71 -18.02
C LEU A 8 1.58 3.12 -16.70
N THR A 9 0.72 3.16 -15.69
CA THR A 9 0.97 2.45 -14.42
C THR A 9 -0.19 1.51 -14.11
N PHE A 10 0.14 0.33 -13.59
CA PHE A 10 -0.82 -0.68 -13.15
C PHE A 10 -0.53 -1.03 -11.69
N ASN A 11 -1.41 -0.58 -10.80
CA ASN A 11 -1.37 -0.90 -9.38
C ASN A 11 -2.50 -1.89 -9.08
N ALA A 12 -2.18 -3.19 -9.25
CA ALA A 12 -3.12 -4.27 -9.02
C ALA A 12 -3.21 -4.60 -7.52
N GLY A 13 -4.35 -4.30 -6.91
CA GLY A 13 -4.73 -4.76 -5.59
C GLY A 13 -5.50 -6.09 -5.64
N SER A 14 -5.94 -6.60 -4.49
CA SER A 14 -6.70 -7.87 -4.41
C SER A 14 -8.07 -7.82 -5.11
N SER A 15 -8.67 -6.65 -5.21
CA SER A 15 -10.03 -6.47 -5.76
C SER A 15 -10.16 -5.31 -6.73
N THR A 16 -9.15 -4.48 -6.87
CA THR A 16 -9.18 -3.30 -7.74
C THR A 16 -7.86 -3.17 -8.48
N VAL A 17 -7.94 -2.65 -9.70
CA VAL A 17 -6.77 -2.24 -10.48
C VAL A 17 -6.85 -0.73 -10.68
N LYS A 18 -5.85 -0.01 -10.21
CA LYS A 18 -5.69 1.39 -10.53
C LYS A 18 -4.78 1.52 -11.74
N VAL A 19 -5.16 2.35 -12.68
CA VAL A 19 -4.42 2.63 -13.91
C VAL A 19 -4.09 4.11 -13.94
N GLY A 20 -2.81 4.46 -13.98
CA GLY A 20 -2.36 5.82 -14.22
C GLY A 20 -1.97 6.02 -15.68
N VAL A 21 -2.27 7.19 -16.24
CA VAL A 21 -1.79 7.63 -17.54
C VAL A 21 -0.98 8.91 -17.34
N PHE A 22 0.26 8.89 -17.79
CA PHE A 22 1.22 10.00 -17.63
C PHE A 22 1.80 10.41 -18.97
N SER A 23 2.13 11.68 -19.13
CA SER A 23 3.02 12.15 -20.19
C SER A 23 4.46 12.13 -19.72
N ILE A 24 5.38 11.76 -20.62
CA ILE A 24 6.80 11.88 -20.38
C ILE A 24 7.26 13.26 -20.87
N ASP A 25 7.74 14.10 -19.94
CA ASP A 25 8.28 15.42 -20.23
C ASP A 25 9.71 15.52 -19.67
N GLY A 26 10.68 15.28 -20.55
CA GLY A 26 12.07 15.22 -20.13
C GLY A 26 12.29 14.22 -18.98
N ALA A 27 12.61 14.67 -17.78
CA ALA A 27 12.88 13.83 -16.61
C ALA A 27 11.64 13.45 -15.82
N ASP A 28 10.50 14.05 -16.08
CA ASP A 28 9.31 13.99 -15.25
C ASP A 28 8.20 13.19 -15.91
N ALA A 29 7.47 12.42 -15.10
CA ALA A 29 6.20 11.82 -15.47
C ALA A 29 5.08 12.69 -14.94
N ARG A 30 4.29 13.32 -15.83
CA ARG A 30 3.19 14.19 -15.46
C ARG A 30 1.86 13.47 -15.60
N HIS A 31 1.09 13.45 -14.52
CA HIS A 31 -0.20 12.77 -14.46
C HIS A 31 -1.22 13.41 -15.45
N LEU A 32 -1.80 12.60 -16.33
CA LEU A 32 -2.83 12.99 -17.30
C LEU A 32 -4.21 12.47 -16.93
N GLY A 33 -4.29 11.27 -16.34
CA GLY A 33 -5.55 10.65 -15.95
C GLY A 33 -5.37 9.44 -15.05
N LYS A 34 -6.40 9.14 -14.26
CA LYS A 34 -6.44 8.04 -13.30
C LYS A 34 -7.68 7.18 -13.52
N GLY A 35 -7.46 5.90 -13.80
CA GLY A 35 -8.51 4.90 -13.96
C GLY A 35 -8.60 3.97 -12.75
N VAL A 36 -9.80 3.49 -12.46
CA VAL A 36 -10.04 2.45 -11.46
C VAL A 36 -10.97 1.40 -12.04
N ILE A 37 -10.59 0.12 -11.94
CA ILE A 37 -11.42 -1.03 -12.27
C ILE A 37 -11.66 -1.80 -10.98
N ASP A 38 -12.91 -1.93 -10.52
CA ASP A 38 -13.27 -2.85 -9.43
C ASP A 38 -13.57 -4.22 -10.05
N LEU A 39 -12.70 -5.18 -9.78
CA LEU A 39 -12.81 -6.55 -10.33
C LEU A 39 -13.95 -7.37 -9.70
N ARG A 40 -14.66 -6.81 -8.71
CA ARG A 40 -15.84 -7.45 -8.09
C ARG A 40 -17.16 -6.89 -8.62
N ALA A 41 -17.08 -5.78 -9.37
CA ALA A 41 -18.28 -5.15 -9.93
C ALA A 41 -18.84 -5.96 -11.10
N GLU A 42 -20.15 -6.07 -11.16
CA GLU A 42 -20.90 -6.68 -12.28
C GLU A 42 -21.98 -5.71 -12.74
N PRO A 43 -21.84 -5.18 -13.96
CA PRO A 43 -20.75 -5.35 -14.92
C PRO A 43 -19.46 -4.65 -14.49
N LEU A 44 -18.31 -5.12 -15.03
CA LEU A 44 -17.06 -4.42 -14.88
C LEU A 44 -17.12 -3.03 -15.51
N SER A 45 -16.47 -2.06 -14.89
CA SER A 45 -16.37 -0.69 -15.42
C SER A 45 -15.00 -0.11 -15.16
N LEU A 46 -14.47 0.64 -16.14
CA LEU A 46 -13.32 1.52 -15.96
C LEU A 46 -13.84 2.93 -15.63
N VAL A 47 -13.66 3.36 -14.40
CA VAL A 47 -13.93 4.74 -13.99
C VAL A 47 -12.68 5.57 -14.19
N LEU A 48 -12.66 6.42 -15.23
CA LEU A 48 -11.52 7.28 -15.58
C LEU A 48 -11.77 8.73 -15.13
N THR A 49 -10.85 9.30 -14.39
CA THR A 49 -10.80 10.74 -14.06
C THR A 49 -9.69 11.40 -14.88
N LYS A 50 -10.05 12.43 -15.65
CA LYS A 50 -9.13 13.27 -16.47
C LYS A 50 -9.41 14.74 -16.18
N GLY A 51 -8.50 15.41 -15.49
CA GLY A 51 -8.75 16.75 -14.97
C GLY A 51 -9.94 16.76 -14.00
N SER A 52 -10.96 17.60 -14.30
CA SER A 52 -12.21 17.67 -13.52
C SER A 52 -13.32 16.74 -14.01
N GLN A 53 -13.07 15.98 -15.06
CA GLN A 53 -14.09 15.11 -15.68
C GLN A 53 -13.91 13.66 -15.23
N THR A 54 -15.01 12.98 -14.98
CA THR A 54 -15.04 11.55 -14.67
C THR A 54 -15.91 10.83 -15.69
N PHE A 55 -15.40 9.74 -16.23
CA PHE A 55 -16.03 8.91 -17.24
C PHE A 55 -16.21 7.50 -16.65
N ASP A 56 -17.45 7.01 -16.65
CA ASP A 56 -17.74 5.63 -16.28
C ASP A 56 -17.94 4.82 -17.57
N MET A 57 -17.01 3.91 -17.83
CA MET A 57 -16.93 3.19 -19.11
C MET A 57 -17.12 1.69 -18.86
N PRO A 58 -18.33 1.16 -19.10
CA PRO A 58 -18.59 -0.27 -18.94
C PRO A 58 -17.67 -1.12 -19.83
N LEU A 59 -17.18 -2.21 -19.26
CA LEU A 59 -16.40 -3.24 -19.93
C LEU A 59 -17.32 -4.45 -20.19
N LYS A 60 -17.15 -5.09 -21.36
CA LYS A 60 -17.85 -6.33 -21.70
C LYS A 60 -17.09 -7.58 -21.24
N ALA A 61 -15.81 -7.39 -20.90
CA ALA A 61 -14.96 -8.46 -20.42
C ALA A 61 -15.38 -8.93 -19.03
N GLU A 62 -15.21 -10.22 -18.79
CA GLU A 62 -15.32 -10.84 -17.47
C GLU A 62 -13.94 -11.03 -16.86
N VAL A 63 -13.87 -11.15 -15.53
CA VAL A 63 -12.62 -11.47 -14.85
C VAL A 63 -12.30 -12.94 -15.10
N THR A 64 -11.29 -13.17 -15.95
CA THR A 64 -10.79 -14.52 -16.29
C THR A 64 -9.40 -14.74 -15.72
N ASP A 65 -8.90 -15.96 -15.80
CA ASP A 65 -7.57 -16.28 -15.26
C ASP A 65 -6.42 -15.55 -15.95
N ASP A 66 -6.54 -15.22 -17.23
CA ASP A 66 -5.50 -14.51 -18.01
C ASP A 66 -5.68 -12.98 -18.09
N LEU A 67 -6.87 -12.45 -17.79
CA LEU A 67 -7.21 -11.03 -17.84
C LEU A 67 -6.98 -10.33 -19.19
N HIS A 68 -6.69 -11.05 -20.26
CA HIS A 68 -6.40 -10.46 -21.58
C HIS A 68 -7.52 -9.54 -22.06
N ARG A 69 -8.77 -9.98 -21.97
CA ARG A 69 -9.92 -9.21 -22.43
C ARG A 69 -10.13 -7.94 -21.61
N VAL A 70 -9.96 -8.00 -20.30
CA VAL A 70 -10.08 -6.83 -19.41
C VAL A 70 -9.04 -5.77 -19.78
N ILE A 71 -7.80 -6.20 -20.01
CA ILE A 71 -6.70 -5.29 -20.38
C ILE A 71 -6.93 -4.72 -21.78
N ASP A 72 -7.31 -5.55 -22.76
CA ASP A 72 -7.54 -5.10 -24.15
C ASP A 72 -8.69 -4.07 -24.23
N GLU A 73 -9.81 -4.34 -23.54
CA GLU A 73 -10.91 -3.37 -23.46
C GLU A 73 -10.51 -2.11 -22.69
N THR A 74 -9.68 -2.24 -21.63
CA THR A 74 -9.15 -1.08 -20.91
C THR A 74 -8.33 -0.19 -21.85
N PHE A 75 -7.43 -0.78 -22.67
CA PHE A 75 -6.68 -0.02 -23.65
C PHE A 75 -7.59 0.63 -24.70
N THR A 76 -8.61 -0.09 -25.15
CA THR A 76 -9.60 0.44 -26.10
C THR A 76 -10.33 1.66 -25.51
N ARG A 77 -10.78 1.58 -24.26
CA ARG A 77 -11.45 2.71 -23.58
C ARG A 77 -10.50 3.88 -23.31
N LEU A 78 -9.27 3.61 -22.96
CA LEU A 78 -8.25 4.66 -22.78
C LEU A 78 -7.92 5.36 -24.12
N ALA A 79 -7.98 4.65 -25.25
CA ALA A 79 -7.74 5.22 -26.57
C ALA A 79 -8.78 6.27 -26.99
N ASP A 80 -9.97 6.26 -26.40
CA ASP A 80 -10.98 7.31 -26.61
C ASP A 80 -10.54 8.67 -25.98
N HIS A 81 -9.54 8.64 -25.08
CA HIS A 81 -9.12 9.80 -24.29
C HIS A 81 -7.64 10.17 -24.45
N PHE A 82 -6.79 9.20 -24.86
CA PHE A 82 -5.33 9.35 -24.95
C PHE A 82 -4.81 8.68 -26.24
N ASP A 83 -3.72 9.21 -26.79
CA ASP A 83 -3.01 8.56 -27.91
C ASP A 83 -2.25 7.32 -27.41
N MET A 84 -2.94 6.20 -27.30
CA MET A 84 -2.35 4.95 -26.80
C MET A 84 -1.28 4.35 -27.72
N ALA A 85 -1.12 4.85 -28.95
CA ALA A 85 -0.02 4.47 -29.82
C ALA A 85 1.33 5.07 -29.36
N ALA A 86 1.27 6.17 -28.61
CA ALA A 86 2.45 6.81 -28.01
C ALA A 86 2.86 6.17 -26.67
N ALA A 87 2.25 5.07 -26.22
CA ALA A 87 2.65 4.38 -25.00
C ALA A 87 4.04 3.75 -25.14
N ALA A 88 5.03 4.27 -24.42
CA ALA A 88 6.42 3.84 -24.46
C ALA A 88 6.78 2.83 -23.36
N VAL A 89 6.15 2.95 -22.18
CA VAL A 89 6.46 2.11 -21.02
C VAL A 89 5.23 1.87 -20.14
N ALA A 90 5.17 0.70 -19.49
CA ALA A 90 4.19 0.34 -18.47
C ALA A 90 4.89 -0.09 -17.19
N GLY A 91 4.60 0.62 -16.09
CA GLY A 91 5.06 0.28 -14.74
C GLY A 91 4.03 -0.57 -14.00
N HIS A 92 4.48 -1.63 -13.34
CA HIS A 92 3.64 -2.50 -12.54
C HIS A 92 4.03 -2.45 -11.07
N ARG A 93 3.05 -2.36 -10.17
CA ARG A 93 3.28 -2.66 -8.77
C ARG A 93 3.37 -4.17 -8.57
N VAL A 94 4.40 -4.59 -7.85
CA VAL A 94 4.60 -5.96 -7.38
C VAL A 94 4.76 -5.92 -5.86
N VAL A 95 3.98 -6.73 -5.15
CA VAL A 95 3.94 -6.64 -3.68
C VAL A 95 5.24 -7.09 -3.04
N HIS A 96 5.90 -8.13 -3.56
CA HIS A 96 7.08 -8.71 -2.93
C HIS A 96 8.27 -8.81 -3.87
N GLY A 97 9.39 -8.16 -3.49
CA GLY A 97 10.66 -8.19 -4.20
C GLY A 97 11.69 -9.18 -3.64
N GLY A 98 11.41 -9.78 -2.48
CA GLY A 98 12.35 -10.65 -1.78
C GLY A 98 13.64 -9.92 -1.40
N GLU A 99 14.74 -10.65 -1.43
CA GLU A 99 16.10 -10.10 -1.27
C GLU A 99 16.69 -9.67 -2.62
N ARG A 100 16.08 -10.13 -3.72
CA ARG A 100 16.63 -9.91 -5.08
C ARG A 100 16.26 -8.54 -5.62
N PHE A 101 15.03 -8.08 -5.42
CA PHE A 101 14.52 -6.86 -6.04
C PHE A 101 14.40 -5.76 -4.99
N THR A 102 15.50 -5.03 -4.79
CA THR A 102 15.60 -3.89 -3.85
C THR A 102 15.41 -2.53 -4.53
N SER A 103 15.10 -2.53 -5.81
CA SER A 103 14.76 -1.35 -6.63
C SER A 103 13.87 -1.78 -7.78
N ALA A 104 13.29 -0.81 -8.50
CA ALA A 104 12.55 -1.09 -9.72
C ALA A 104 13.44 -1.70 -10.81
N VAL A 105 12.89 -2.61 -11.62
CA VAL A 105 13.59 -3.32 -12.68
C VAL A 105 12.78 -3.35 -13.97
N ALA A 106 13.49 -3.48 -15.10
CA ALA A 106 12.87 -3.85 -16.36
C ALA A 106 12.41 -5.32 -16.31
N LEU A 107 11.24 -5.61 -16.88
CA LEU A 107 10.67 -6.95 -16.93
C LEU A 107 11.13 -7.68 -18.20
N ASP A 108 12.13 -8.51 -18.04
CA ASP A 108 12.50 -9.59 -18.96
C ASP A 108 12.02 -10.95 -18.42
N ASP A 109 12.38 -12.04 -19.08
CA ASP A 109 11.99 -13.38 -18.64
C ASP A 109 12.64 -13.72 -17.28
N ALA A 110 13.91 -13.38 -17.07
CA ALA A 110 14.62 -13.66 -15.83
C ALA A 110 14.05 -12.88 -14.62
N ALA A 111 13.62 -11.65 -14.84
CA ALA A 111 12.94 -10.87 -13.81
C ALA A 111 11.53 -11.44 -13.51
N THR A 112 10.79 -11.84 -14.55
CA THR A 112 9.45 -12.43 -14.41
C THR A 112 9.53 -13.78 -13.66
N ASP A 113 10.47 -14.66 -14.00
CA ASP A 113 10.72 -15.91 -13.30
C ASP A 113 11.13 -15.67 -11.83
N GLY A 114 11.98 -14.66 -11.61
CA GLY A 114 12.36 -14.24 -10.25
C GLY A 114 11.18 -13.76 -9.41
N ILE A 115 10.23 -13.03 -10.00
CA ILE A 115 9.00 -12.61 -9.34
C ILE A 115 8.10 -13.82 -9.07
N GLU A 116 8.00 -14.77 -9.99
CA GLU A 116 7.23 -16.00 -9.83
C GLU A 116 7.75 -16.87 -8.69
N ALA A 117 9.07 -16.98 -8.54
CA ALA A 117 9.69 -17.70 -7.44
C ALA A 117 9.34 -17.13 -6.05
N LEU A 118 8.86 -15.87 -5.98
CA LEU A 118 8.43 -15.22 -4.74
C LEU A 118 6.94 -15.44 -4.40
N ILE A 119 6.19 -16.20 -5.21
CA ILE A 119 4.77 -16.52 -4.93
C ILE A 119 4.58 -17.05 -3.50
N PRO A 120 5.42 -17.97 -2.98
CA PRO A 120 5.24 -18.47 -1.62
C PRO A 120 5.31 -17.40 -0.50
N LEU A 121 5.95 -16.25 -0.75
CA LEU A 121 6.05 -15.13 0.20
C LEU A 121 4.83 -14.19 0.14
N ALA A 122 4.09 -14.18 -0.96
CA ALA A 122 2.89 -13.35 -1.13
C ALA A 122 1.83 -14.05 -2.02
N PRO A 123 1.29 -15.21 -1.60
CA PRO A 123 0.48 -16.09 -2.46
C PRO A 123 -0.83 -15.45 -2.93
N LEU A 124 -1.39 -14.49 -2.19
CA LEU A 124 -2.63 -13.79 -2.56
C LEU A 124 -2.41 -12.60 -3.51
N HIS A 125 -1.16 -12.11 -3.67
CA HIS A 125 -0.91 -10.88 -4.41
C HIS A 125 0.00 -11.11 -5.63
N GLN A 126 1.04 -11.91 -5.48
CA GLN A 126 2.07 -12.11 -6.51
C GLN A 126 1.49 -12.71 -7.80
N PRO A 127 0.62 -13.76 -7.74
CA PRO A 127 0.02 -14.33 -8.95
C PRO A 127 -0.77 -13.30 -9.76
N GLN A 128 -1.47 -12.36 -9.10
CA GLN A 128 -2.27 -11.36 -9.77
C GLN A 128 -1.40 -10.37 -10.55
N ALA A 129 -0.30 -9.88 -9.96
CA ALA A 129 0.65 -9.03 -10.65
C ALA A 129 1.23 -9.73 -11.88
N LEU A 130 1.63 -11.01 -11.76
CA LEU A 130 2.16 -11.82 -12.87
C LEU A 130 1.13 -12.01 -13.99
N ARG A 131 -0.15 -12.24 -13.65
CA ARG A 131 -1.24 -12.33 -14.65
C ARG A 131 -1.33 -11.06 -15.48
N PHE A 132 -1.28 -9.87 -14.85
CA PHE A 132 -1.28 -8.58 -15.54
C PHE A 132 -0.03 -8.39 -16.42
N ILE A 133 1.15 -8.65 -15.90
CA ILE A 133 2.42 -8.54 -16.63
C ILE A 133 2.41 -9.42 -17.88
N ARG A 134 2.00 -10.70 -17.74
CA ARG A 134 1.96 -11.67 -18.85
C ARG A 134 0.91 -11.31 -19.89
N ALA A 135 -0.29 -10.90 -19.45
CA ALA A 135 -1.35 -10.49 -20.35
C ALA A 135 -0.96 -9.25 -21.16
N LEU A 136 -0.36 -8.24 -20.52
CA LEU A 136 0.12 -7.06 -21.21
C LEU A 136 1.29 -7.36 -22.16
N ARG A 137 2.22 -8.25 -21.78
CA ARG A 137 3.30 -8.69 -22.67
C ARG A 137 2.77 -9.38 -23.93
N HIS A 138 1.72 -10.18 -23.80
CA HIS A 138 1.08 -10.83 -24.94
C HIS A 138 0.39 -9.83 -25.87
N LEU A 139 -0.36 -8.89 -25.31
CA LEU A 139 -1.11 -7.89 -26.08
C LEU A 139 -0.23 -6.81 -26.71
N LYS A 140 0.85 -6.42 -26.04
CA LYS A 140 1.75 -5.33 -26.42
C LYS A 140 3.21 -5.75 -26.30
N PRO A 141 3.71 -6.68 -27.15
CA PRO A 141 5.04 -7.29 -27.01
C PRO A 141 6.20 -6.28 -27.15
N HIS A 142 5.97 -5.12 -27.77
CA HIS A 142 6.97 -4.08 -27.95
C HIS A 142 6.97 -3.03 -26.83
N LEU A 143 5.95 -3.04 -25.95
CA LEU A 143 5.86 -2.12 -24.83
C LEU A 143 6.87 -2.51 -23.75
N VAL A 144 7.75 -1.59 -23.39
CA VAL A 144 8.67 -1.79 -22.27
C VAL A 144 7.85 -1.92 -20.99
N GLN A 145 8.13 -2.94 -20.19
CA GLN A 145 7.47 -3.13 -18.89
C GLN A 145 8.50 -3.07 -17.77
N THR A 146 8.10 -2.49 -16.63
CA THR A 146 8.91 -2.38 -15.42
C THR A 146 8.12 -2.85 -14.20
N ALA A 147 8.82 -3.28 -13.15
CA ALA A 147 8.23 -3.62 -11.86
C ALA A 147 8.79 -2.75 -10.75
N SER A 148 7.89 -2.22 -9.93
CA SER A 148 8.17 -1.50 -8.68
C SER A 148 7.68 -2.34 -7.51
N PHE A 149 8.47 -2.45 -6.43
CA PHE A 149 8.22 -3.42 -5.36
C PHE A 149 7.90 -2.73 -4.03
N ASP A 150 6.80 -3.16 -3.37
CA ASP A 150 6.44 -2.62 -2.04
C ASP A 150 7.53 -2.86 -0.98
N THR A 151 8.25 -3.98 -1.08
CA THR A 151 9.31 -4.32 -0.12
C THR A 151 10.61 -3.55 -0.37
N ALA A 152 10.83 -2.99 -1.56
CA ALA A 152 12.11 -2.38 -1.95
C ALA A 152 12.49 -1.18 -1.07
N PHE A 153 11.52 -0.34 -0.68
CA PHE A 153 11.76 0.82 0.19
C PHE A 153 12.32 0.43 1.56
N HIS A 154 12.05 -0.80 1.99
CA HIS A 154 12.46 -1.32 3.29
C HIS A 154 13.80 -2.08 3.27
N ALA A 155 14.45 -2.18 2.11
CA ALA A 155 15.75 -2.85 1.98
C ALA A 155 16.87 -2.16 2.79
N THR A 156 16.65 -0.92 3.21
CA THR A 156 17.57 -0.12 4.05
C THR A 156 17.48 -0.41 5.55
N GLN A 157 16.55 -1.28 5.98
CA GLN A 157 16.40 -1.64 7.38
C GLN A 157 17.59 -2.50 7.87
N ASP A 158 18.03 -2.22 9.09
CA ASP A 158 19.11 -2.99 9.73
C ASP A 158 18.71 -4.46 9.92
N ASP A 159 19.70 -5.37 9.83
CA ASP A 159 19.48 -6.82 10.01
C ASP A 159 18.80 -7.14 11.36
N LEU A 160 19.14 -6.40 12.42
CA LEU A 160 18.52 -6.57 13.73
C LEU A 160 17.01 -6.30 13.70
N VAL A 161 16.56 -5.28 12.97
CA VAL A 161 15.14 -4.93 12.81
C VAL A 161 14.42 -5.97 11.94
N ARG A 162 15.11 -6.49 10.94
CA ARG A 162 14.56 -7.52 10.02
C ARG A 162 14.48 -8.90 10.66
N ARG A 163 15.20 -9.13 11.77
CA ARG A 163 15.30 -10.44 12.39
C ARG A 163 14.06 -10.77 13.22
N LEU A 164 13.55 -11.99 13.02
CA LEU A 164 12.58 -12.62 13.92
C LEU A 164 13.33 -13.42 14.99
N ALA A 165 12.78 -13.53 16.19
CA ALA A 165 13.38 -14.29 17.30
C ALA A 165 13.11 -15.80 17.16
N ILE A 166 13.55 -16.37 16.04
CA ILE A 166 13.45 -17.78 15.66
C ILE A 166 14.86 -18.31 15.30
N PRO A 167 15.05 -19.62 15.08
CA PRO A 167 16.35 -20.16 14.72
C PRO A 167 17.02 -19.42 13.57
N ARG A 168 18.33 -19.21 13.68
CA ARG A 168 19.14 -18.45 12.72
C ARG A 168 19.04 -19.02 11.30
N SER A 169 18.99 -20.34 11.16
CA SER A 169 18.85 -21.01 9.87
C SER A 169 17.61 -20.56 9.08
N LEU A 170 16.47 -20.36 9.77
CA LEU A 170 15.26 -19.87 9.14
C LEU A 170 15.41 -18.43 8.61
N HIS A 171 16.17 -17.59 9.31
CA HIS A 171 16.50 -16.25 8.82
C HIS A 171 17.35 -16.32 7.55
N GLU A 172 18.32 -17.22 7.50
CA GLU A 172 19.20 -17.47 6.35
C GLU A 172 18.43 -18.03 5.17
N GLU A 173 17.35 -18.79 5.41
CA GLU A 173 16.38 -19.26 4.42
C GLU A 173 15.41 -18.16 3.94
N GLY A 174 15.50 -16.92 4.44
CA GLY A 174 14.65 -15.80 4.05
C GLY A 174 13.41 -15.59 4.91
N ILE A 175 13.24 -16.33 6.02
CA ILE A 175 12.13 -16.10 6.97
C ILE A 175 12.52 -14.94 7.90
N LYS A 176 12.26 -13.74 7.43
CA LYS A 176 12.59 -12.46 8.07
C LYS A 176 11.53 -11.40 7.80
N ARG A 177 11.70 -10.22 8.37
CA ARG A 177 10.81 -9.08 8.10
C ARG A 177 11.24 -8.41 6.79
N TYR A 178 10.28 -8.10 5.93
CA TYR A 178 10.49 -7.40 4.66
C TYR A 178 9.91 -5.98 4.68
N GLY A 179 8.69 -5.81 5.17
CA GLY A 179 7.95 -4.56 5.11
C GLY A 179 7.16 -4.43 3.78
N PHE A 180 6.08 -3.65 3.82
CA PHE A 180 5.17 -3.48 2.67
C PHE A 180 4.66 -2.04 2.59
N HIS A 181 3.86 -1.71 1.58
CA HIS A 181 3.42 -0.36 1.22
C HIS A 181 4.59 0.60 0.93
N GLY A 182 5.72 0.06 0.48
CA GLY A 182 6.94 0.85 0.26
C GLY A 182 6.77 1.96 -0.77
N LEU A 183 5.92 1.78 -1.78
CA LEU A 183 5.62 2.82 -2.78
C LEU A 183 4.93 4.02 -2.11
N SER A 184 3.94 3.76 -1.25
CA SER A 184 3.30 4.83 -0.47
C SER A 184 4.32 5.55 0.42
N TYR A 185 5.16 4.81 1.13
CA TYR A 185 6.17 5.40 2.01
C TYR A 185 7.23 6.18 1.24
N LYS A 186 7.64 5.71 0.08
CA LYS A 186 8.58 6.44 -0.80
C LYS A 186 8.00 7.78 -1.24
N PHE A 187 6.72 7.80 -1.61
CA PHE A 187 6.02 9.04 -1.92
C PHE A 187 5.99 10.00 -0.73
N ILE A 188 5.58 9.52 0.45
CA ILE A 188 5.51 10.33 1.67
C ILE A 188 6.89 10.85 2.08
N ALA A 189 7.97 10.05 1.94
CA ALA A 189 9.33 10.51 2.20
C ALA A 189 9.71 11.71 1.32
N SER A 190 9.37 11.66 0.03
CA SER A 190 9.57 12.77 -0.92
C SER A 190 8.74 14.01 -0.53
N GLU A 191 7.48 13.82 -0.17
CA GLU A 191 6.60 14.91 0.26
C GLU A 191 7.02 15.54 1.58
N LEU A 192 7.51 14.74 2.54
CA LEU A 192 8.08 15.27 3.78
C LEU A 192 9.33 16.11 3.52
N ALA A 193 10.24 15.67 2.68
CA ALA A 193 11.43 16.44 2.31
C ALA A 193 11.05 17.81 1.71
N ARG A 194 9.95 17.86 0.95
CA ARG A 194 9.46 19.09 0.31
C ARG A 194 8.65 19.97 1.26
N LYS A 195 7.73 19.39 2.06
CA LYS A 195 6.74 20.15 2.86
C LYS A 195 7.19 20.39 4.29
N ALA A 196 8.04 19.54 4.83
CA ALA A 196 8.49 19.54 6.23
C ALA A 196 9.97 19.17 6.36
N PRO A 197 10.91 19.90 5.73
CA PRO A 197 12.32 19.53 5.58
C PRO A 197 13.09 19.40 6.91
N HIS A 198 12.52 19.86 8.01
CA HIS A 198 13.11 19.76 9.35
C HIS A 198 12.66 18.52 10.13
N THR A 199 11.84 17.67 9.51
CA THR A 199 11.37 16.42 10.13
C THR A 199 12.36 15.31 9.83
N ALA A 200 13.22 15.00 10.79
CA ALA A 200 14.20 13.93 10.63
C ALA A 200 13.59 12.55 10.95
N ARG A 201 12.85 12.43 12.06
CA ARG A 201 12.30 11.16 12.54
C ARG A 201 10.79 11.17 12.48
N ALA A 202 10.23 10.42 11.55
CA ALA A 202 8.80 10.32 11.34
C ALA A 202 8.29 8.89 11.45
N VAL A 203 7.11 8.71 12.02
CA VAL A 203 6.33 7.48 11.83
C VAL A 203 5.18 7.80 10.89
N VAL A 204 5.15 7.11 9.76
CA VAL A 204 4.10 7.25 8.75
C VAL A 204 3.10 6.13 8.93
N ALA A 205 1.84 6.47 9.17
CA ALA A 205 0.73 5.57 9.30
C ALA A 205 -0.08 5.55 8.00
N HIS A 206 0.17 4.54 7.16
CA HIS A 206 -0.62 4.24 5.97
C HIS A 206 -1.86 3.47 6.41
N LEU A 207 -3.00 4.14 6.47
CA LEU A 207 -4.25 3.59 6.98
C LEU A 207 -5.28 3.48 5.84
N GLY A 208 -5.40 2.29 5.29
CA GLY A 208 -6.37 1.92 4.27
C GLY A 208 -7.11 0.63 4.67
N SER A 209 -7.70 -0.10 3.71
CA SER A 209 -8.22 -1.45 3.95
C SER A 209 -7.09 -2.42 4.34
N GLY A 210 -5.92 -2.31 3.69
CA GLY A 210 -4.63 -2.74 4.22
C GLY A 210 -4.00 -1.57 4.96
N ALA A 211 -3.38 -1.81 6.13
CA ALA A 211 -2.80 -0.77 6.94
C ALA A 211 -1.45 -1.20 7.53
N SER A 212 -0.51 -0.29 7.54
CA SER A 212 0.80 -0.48 8.17
C SER A 212 1.40 0.84 8.60
N LEU A 213 2.45 0.77 9.41
CA LEU A 213 3.27 1.91 9.80
C LEU A 213 4.71 1.71 9.34
N CYS A 214 5.39 2.82 9.06
CA CYS A 214 6.81 2.84 8.74
C CYS A 214 7.52 3.90 9.59
N ALA A 215 8.56 3.50 10.29
CA ALA A 215 9.51 4.40 10.92
C ALA A 215 10.53 4.87 9.88
N MET A 216 10.69 6.19 9.75
CA MET A 216 11.62 6.81 8.82
C MET A 216 12.57 7.74 9.57
N GLU A 217 13.83 7.71 9.18
CA GLU A 217 14.84 8.69 9.57
C GLU A 217 15.44 9.29 8.31
N ASP A 218 15.31 10.61 8.16
CA ASP A 218 15.71 11.36 6.96
C ASP A 218 15.14 10.79 5.66
N GLY A 219 13.87 10.38 5.69
CA GLY A 219 13.18 9.77 4.55
C GLY A 219 13.56 8.32 4.25
N ILE A 220 14.43 7.71 5.05
CA ILE A 220 14.91 6.33 4.88
C ILE A 220 14.14 5.39 5.82
N SER A 221 13.65 4.26 5.31
CA SER A 221 12.97 3.26 6.14
C SER A 221 13.90 2.64 7.17
N ARG A 222 13.47 2.69 8.46
CA ARG A 222 14.18 2.06 9.58
C ARG A 222 13.42 0.89 10.19
N ASP A 223 12.09 0.88 10.04
CA ASP A 223 11.23 -0.20 10.53
C ASP A 223 9.89 -0.18 9.79
N CYS A 224 9.19 -1.30 9.74
CA CYS A 224 7.83 -1.40 9.20
C CYS A 224 6.99 -2.31 10.10
N SER A 225 5.73 -1.98 10.33
CA SER A 225 4.85 -2.79 11.17
C SER A 225 4.53 -4.15 10.53
N MET A 226 4.28 -4.19 9.23
CA MET A 226 4.21 -5.46 8.49
C MET A 226 5.59 -6.08 8.45
N GLY A 227 5.66 -7.39 8.71
CA GLY A 227 6.92 -8.12 8.82
C GLY A 227 7.17 -9.08 7.67
N PHE A 228 7.09 -10.37 7.95
CA PHE A 228 7.27 -11.44 6.97
C PHE A 228 6.16 -11.45 5.91
N SER A 229 4.93 -11.21 6.33
CA SER A 229 3.75 -11.18 5.46
C SER A 229 2.94 -9.90 5.69
N THR A 230 1.88 -9.74 4.91
CA THR A 230 0.92 -8.64 5.06
C THR A 230 -0.10 -8.87 6.18
N LEU A 231 0.03 -9.95 6.98
CA LEU A 231 -0.83 -10.23 8.16
C LEU A 231 -0.36 -9.52 9.42
N GLY A 232 0.96 -9.25 9.55
CA GLY A 232 1.54 -8.67 10.76
C GLY A 232 1.23 -7.18 10.92
N GLY A 233 1.64 -6.63 12.06
CA GLY A 233 1.50 -5.20 12.38
C GLY A 233 0.24 -4.88 13.13
N ILE A 234 -0.49 -3.87 12.68
CA ILE A 234 -1.73 -3.38 13.27
C ILE A 234 -2.97 -4.12 12.71
N PRO A 235 -4.10 -4.14 13.41
CA PRO A 235 -5.38 -4.60 12.85
C PRO A 235 -5.71 -3.83 11.56
N MET A 236 -6.40 -4.50 10.63
CA MET A 236 -6.81 -3.93 9.35
C MET A 236 -8.30 -4.19 9.14
N ALA A 237 -8.83 -3.95 7.97
CA ALA A 237 -10.24 -4.20 7.65
C ALA A 237 -10.68 -5.64 8.04
N THR A 238 -9.90 -6.64 7.58
CA THR A 238 -10.20 -8.08 7.79
C THR A 238 -9.02 -8.90 8.34
N ARG A 239 -7.86 -8.28 8.57
CA ARG A 239 -6.64 -8.94 9.04
C ARG A 239 -6.33 -8.56 10.48
N PRO A 240 -5.85 -9.49 11.35
CA PRO A 240 -5.73 -9.26 12.78
C PRO A 240 -4.56 -8.35 13.20
N GLY A 241 -3.52 -8.19 12.36
CA GLY A 241 -2.25 -7.65 12.81
C GLY A 241 -1.46 -8.65 13.66
N CYS A 242 -0.65 -8.14 14.60
CA CYS A 242 0.11 -9.00 15.51
C CYS A 242 -0.84 -9.89 16.33
N LEU A 243 -0.59 -11.19 16.26
CA LEU A 243 -1.32 -12.24 16.96
C LEU A 243 -0.31 -13.13 17.68
N ASP A 244 -0.67 -13.63 18.87
CA ASP A 244 0.12 -14.66 19.57
C ASP A 244 0.11 -15.95 18.72
N PRO A 245 1.29 -16.51 18.37
CA PRO A 245 1.39 -17.76 17.60
C PRO A 245 0.64 -18.93 18.26
N GLY A 246 0.49 -18.92 19.59
CA GLY A 246 -0.25 -19.91 20.36
C GLY A 246 -1.71 -20.02 19.93
N VAL A 247 -2.31 -18.92 19.44
CA VAL A 247 -3.69 -18.94 18.89
C VAL A 247 -3.76 -19.83 17.65
N ILE A 248 -2.76 -19.75 16.76
CA ILE A 248 -2.70 -20.58 15.55
C ILE A 248 -2.52 -22.05 15.92
N LEU A 249 -1.60 -22.33 16.86
CA LEU A 249 -1.37 -23.69 17.36
C LEU A 249 -2.62 -24.27 18.02
N HIS A 250 -3.36 -23.48 18.80
CA HIS A 250 -4.63 -23.90 19.42
C HIS A 250 -5.70 -24.21 18.38
N LEU A 251 -5.86 -23.33 17.36
CA LEU A 251 -6.84 -23.54 16.30
C LEU A 251 -6.54 -24.80 15.48
N ALA A 252 -5.28 -25.02 15.12
CA ALA A 252 -4.87 -26.20 14.37
C ALA A 252 -4.90 -27.47 15.22
N GLY A 253 -4.37 -27.43 16.43
CA GLY A 253 -4.21 -28.57 17.33
C GLY A 253 -5.50 -28.96 18.01
N GLU A 254 -6.05 -28.10 18.86
CA GLU A 254 -7.22 -28.40 19.70
C GLU A 254 -8.54 -28.27 18.93
N ARG A 255 -8.68 -27.22 18.10
CA ARG A 255 -9.90 -26.98 17.33
C ARG A 255 -9.93 -27.74 16.00
N LYS A 256 -8.85 -28.43 15.63
CA LYS A 256 -8.72 -29.24 14.41
C LYS A 256 -9.08 -28.49 13.12
N ARG A 257 -8.86 -27.17 13.09
CA ARG A 257 -9.06 -26.39 11.88
C ARG A 257 -7.93 -26.66 10.89
N SER A 258 -8.28 -26.80 9.63
CA SER A 258 -7.30 -26.91 8.54
C SER A 258 -6.51 -25.61 8.37
N LEU A 259 -5.33 -25.69 7.74
CA LEU A 259 -4.54 -24.49 7.43
C LEU A 259 -5.32 -23.51 6.56
N GLY A 260 -6.11 -24.00 5.59
CA GLY A 260 -6.95 -23.13 4.75
C GLY A 260 -8.04 -22.40 5.52
N GLU A 261 -8.68 -23.05 6.52
CA GLU A 261 -9.65 -22.37 7.39
C GLU A 261 -9.00 -21.31 8.29
N ILE A 262 -7.76 -21.56 8.74
CA ILE A 262 -6.99 -20.60 9.53
C ILE A 262 -6.57 -19.44 8.64
N GLU A 263 -6.11 -19.70 7.43
CA GLU A 263 -5.75 -18.69 6.46
C GLU A 263 -6.93 -17.77 6.12
N ASP A 264 -8.10 -18.37 5.80
CA ASP A 264 -9.33 -17.63 5.54
C ASP A 264 -9.75 -16.77 6.76
N LEU A 265 -9.66 -17.32 7.97
CA LEU A 265 -9.92 -16.56 9.20
C LEU A 265 -9.03 -15.33 9.32
N LEU A 266 -7.71 -15.50 9.08
CA LEU A 266 -6.73 -14.44 9.29
C LEU A 266 -6.78 -13.37 8.20
N TYR A 267 -7.02 -13.73 6.93
CA TYR A 267 -7.06 -12.78 5.83
C TYR A 267 -8.42 -12.12 5.64
N HIS A 268 -9.53 -12.82 5.92
CA HIS A 268 -10.86 -12.39 5.48
C HIS A 268 -11.88 -12.16 6.59
N ARG A 269 -11.66 -12.72 7.80
CA ARG A 269 -12.67 -12.71 8.87
C ARG A 269 -12.18 -12.18 10.22
N SER A 270 -11.00 -11.57 10.25
CA SER A 270 -10.39 -10.93 11.43
C SER A 270 -10.48 -9.40 11.35
N GLY A 271 -9.59 -8.70 12.03
CA GLY A 271 -9.49 -7.24 12.00
C GLY A 271 -10.75 -6.54 12.51
N LEU A 272 -11.05 -5.39 11.90
CA LEU A 272 -12.25 -4.59 12.25
C LEU A 272 -13.54 -5.40 12.09
N LEU A 273 -13.66 -6.16 10.99
CA LEU A 273 -14.79 -7.05 10.75
C LEU A 273 -14.91 -8.10 11.86
N GLY A 274 -13.83 -8.78 12.18
CA GLY A 274 -13.83 -9.87 13.16
C GLY A 274 -14.13 -9.38 14.59
N VAL A 275 -13.61 -8.22 14.98
CA VAL A 275 -13.82 -7.64 16.31
C VAL A 275 -15.22 -7.06 16.45
N SER A 276 -15.71 -6.36 15.44
CA SER A 276 -17.03 -5.75 15.49
C SER A 276 -18.16 -6.75 15.21
N GLY A 277 -17.92 -7.75 14.35
CA GLY A 277 -18.97 -8.58 13.78
C GLY A 277 -19.98 -7.79 12.92
N ILE A 278 -19.62 -6.56 12.50
CA ILE A 278 -20.53 -5.62 11.84
C ILE A 278 -20.04 -5.26 10.45
N SER A 279 -18.86 -4.63 10.37
CA SER A 279 -18.30 -4.12 9.10
C SER A 279 -16.78 -4.11 9.14
N ALA A 280 -16.17 -4.21 7.96
CA ALA A 280 -14.74 -3.99 7.74
C ALA A 280 -14.42 -2.49 7.49
N ASP A 281 -15.45 -1.65 7.30
CA ASP A 281 -15.33 -0.24 6.96
C ASP A 281 -15.45 0.63 8.21
N THR A 282 -14.41 1.41 8.49
CA THR A 282 -14.41 2.34 9.63
C THR A 282 -15.51 3.39 9.54
N ARG A 283 -15.97 3.75 8.33
CA ARG A 283 -17.06 4.74 8.14
C ARG A 283 -18.40 4.20 8.64
N ASP A 284 -18.63 2.91 8.45
CA ASP A 284 -19.82 2.23 8.97
C ASP A 284 -19.73 2.10 10.49
N LEU A 285 -18.57 1.66 11.00
CA LEU A 285 -18.33 1.50 12.42
C LEU A 285 -18.43 2.80 13.21
N LEU A 286 -17.94 3.92 12.66
CA LEU A 286 -18.03 5.23 13.30
C LEU A 286 -19.48 5.76 13.38
N LYS A 287 -20.37 5.32 12.48
CA LYS A 287 -21.79 5.68 12.48
C LYS A 287 -22.65 4.73 13.29
N ASP A 288 -22.15 3.52 13.56
CA ASP A 288 -22.89 2.48 14.26
C ASP A 288 -22.83 2.73 15.79
N GLY A 289 -23.97 2.80 16.43
CA GLY A 289 -24.08 3.08 17.87
C GLY A 289 -23.82 1.87 18.77
N ARG A 290 -23.59 0.67 18.23
CA ARG A 290 -23.38 -0.55 19.00
C ARG A 290 -22.03 -0.57 19.71
N PRO A 291 -21.94 -1.15 20.92
CA PRO A 291 -20.69 -1.25 21.69
C PRO A 291 -19.56 -1.95 20.92
N GLU A 292 -19.90 -2.99 20.13
CA GLU A 292 -18.93 -3.77 19.34
C GLU A 292 -18.25 -2.93 18.25
N ALA A 293 -18.99 -2.01 17.61
CA ALA A 293 -18.45 -1.08 16.64
C ALA A 293 -17.42 -0.15 17.30
N ARG A 294 -17.78 0.42 18.45
CA ARG A 294 -16.90 1.27 19.25
C ARG A 294 -15.65 0.51 19.71
N GLN A 295 -15.84 -0.71 20.22
CA GLN A 295 -14.73 -1.56 20.67
C GLN A 295 -13.73 -1.81 19.53
N ALA A 296 -14.20 -2.06 18.30
CA ALA A 296 -13.34 -2.27 17.15
C ALA A 296 -12.52 -1.01 16.81
N ILE A 297 -13.15 0.17 16.85
CA ILE A 297 -12.48 1.45 16.61
C ILE A 297 -11.46 1.76 17.73
N ASP A 298 -11.84 1.57 18.99
CA ASP A 298 -10.96 1.80 20.14
C ASP A 298 -9.74 0.87 20.10
N LEU A 299 -9.94 -0.42 19.77
CA LEU A 299 -8.82 -1.37 19.57
C LEU A 299 -7.92 -0.94 18.41
N PHE A 300 -8.48 -0.54 17.29
CA PHE A 300 -7.73 -0.11 16.11
C PHE A 300 -6.84 1.09 16.44
N THR A 301 -7.40 2.14 17.03
CA THR A 301 -6.65 3.36 17.37
C THR A 301 -5.59 3.11 18.45
N LEU A 302 -5.89 2.26 19.45
CA LEU A 302 -4.94 1.83 20.47
C LEU A 302 -3.75 1.08 19.86
N ARG A 303 -4.00 0.16 18.92
CA ARG A 303 -2.93 -0.63 18.27
C ARG A 303 -2.05 0.23 17.37
N ILE A 304 -2.63 1.19 16.64
CA ILE A 304 -1.86 2.17 15.86
C ILE A 304 -0.95 2.99 16.78
N ALA A 305 -1.49 3.54 17.86
CA ALA A 305 -0.71 4.34 18.81
C ALA A 305 0.41 3.52 19.49
N GLY A 306 0.10 2.28 19.88
CA GLY A 306 1.10 1.36 20.44
C GLY A 306 2.25 1.07 19.48
N GLU A 307 1.93 0.91 18.18
CA GLU A 307 2.93 0.68 17.15
C GLU A 307 3.77 1.94 16.87
N ILE A 308 3.17 3.14 16.90
CA ILE A 308 3.90 4.41 16.84
C ILE A 308 4.90 4.49 18.00
N GLY A 309 4.47 4.16 19.24
CA GLY A 309 5.35 4.13 20.40
C GLY A 309 6.49 3.15 20.25
N ARG A 310 6.24 1.93 19.74
CA ARG A 310 7.27 0.93 19.44
C ARG A 310 8.30 1.47 18.42
N MET A 311 7.83 2.09 17.36
CA MET A 311 8.69 2.64 16.31
C MET A 311 9.51 3.85 16.79
N ALA A 312 8.98 4.65 17.72
CA ALA A 312 9.72 5.73 18.34
C ALA A 312 10.97 5.22 19.11
N VAL A 313 10.93 3.98 19.63
CA VAL A 313 12.09 3.32 20.23
C VAL A 313 13.15 3.01 19.18
N THR A 314 12.75 2.47 18.01
CA THR A 314 13.68 2.20 16.89
C THR A 314 14.36 3.48 16.42
N LEU A 315 13.60 4.58 16.31
CA LEU A 315 14.09 5.90 15.90
C LEU A 315 14.84 6.66 17.02
N ARG A 316 14.81 6.20 18.28
CA ARG A 316 15.36 6.90 19.45
C ARG A 316 14.79 8.31 19.63
N GLY A 317 13.53 8.48 19.26
CA GLY A 317 12.79 9.74 19.31
C GLY A 317 11.74 9.81 18.21
N LEU A 318 10.93 10.87 18.22
CA LEU A 318 9.88 11.06 17.24
C LEU A 318 9.62 12.57 17.06
N ASP A 319 9.77 13.06 15.83
CA ASP A 319 9.55 14.46 15.50
C ASP A 319 8.17 14.65 14.88
N ALA A 320 7.66 13.64 14.14
CA ALA A 320 6.36 13.71 13.51
C ALA A 320 5.64 12.37 13.38
N VAL A 321 4.31 12.41 13.35
CA VAL A 321 3.42 11.36 12.90
C VAL A 321 2.74 11.82 11.61
N VAL A 322 2.75 11.00 10.57
CA VAL A 322 2.11 11.29 9.29
C VAL A 322 0.97 10.31 9.07
N PHE A 323 -0.22 10.83 8.82
CA PHE A 323 -1.39 10.03 8.44
C PHE A 323 -1.59 10.10 6.93
N THR A 324 -1.75 8.93 6.29
CA THR A 324 -1.93 8.81 4.84
C THR A 324 -2.85 7.64 4.48
N ALA A 325 -3.18 7.50 3.21
CA ALA A 325 -4.19 6.60 2.66
C ALA A 325 -5.61 6.88 3.16
N GLY A 326 -6.59 6.17 2.60
CA GLY A 326 -8.00 6.55 2.68
C GLY A 326 -8.53 6.86 4.09
N ILE A 327 -8.20 6.04 5.10
CA ILE A 327 -8.59 6.27 6.50
C ILE A 327 -7.75 7.41 7.09
N GLY A 328 -6.43 7.37 6.87
CA GLY A 328 -5.50 8.37 7.40
C GLY A 328 -5.78 9.77 6.87
N GLU A 329 -6.15 9.90 5.60
CA GLU A 329 -6.43 11.18 4.94
C GLU A 329 -7.81 11.76 5.27
N HIS A 330 -8.84 10.91 5.39
CA HIS A 330 -10.24 11.37 5.36
C HIS A 330 -11.02 11.13 6.65
N GLN A 331 -10.43 10.51 7.69
CA GLN A 331 -11.17 10.20 8.93
C GLN A 331 -10.54 10.88 10.15
N PRO A 332 -10.96 12.11 10.46
CA PRO A 332 -10.46 12.87 11.59
C PRO A 332 -10.68 12.18 12.94
N GLU A 333 -11.75 11.39 13.09
CA GLU A 333 -12.08 10.67 14.31
C GLU A 333 -11.01 9.60 14.63
N ILE A 334 -10.53 8.88 13.61
CA ILE A 334 -9.46 7.88 13.77
C ILE A 334 -8.15 8.56 14.18
N ARG A 335 -7.77 9.66 13.53
CA ARG A 335 -6.55 10.42 13.87
C ARG A 335 -6.63 10.99 15.30
N ALA A 336 -7.79 11.53 15.69
CA ALA A 336 -8.02 12.02 17.05
C ALA A 336 -7.94 10.89 18.09
N GLY A 337 -8.50 9.70 17.78
CA GLY A 337 -8.41 8.51 18.62
C GLY A 337 -6.96 8.07 18.83
N VAL A 338 -6.16 8.03 17.77
CA VAL A 338 -4.72 7.72 17.85
C VAL A 338 -3.98 8.76 18.69
N ALA A 339 -4.21 10.06 18.43
CA ALA A 339 -3.56 11.13 19.14
C ALA A 339 -3.89 11.16 20.65
N LYS A 340 -5.12 10.79 21.01
CA LYS A 340 -5.53 10.66 22.42
C LYS A 340 -4.65 9.63 23.16
N HIS A 341 -4.31 8.51 22.54
CA HIS A 341 -3.42 7.51 23.12
C HIS A 341 -1.95 7.97 23.18
N LEU A 342 -1.56 8.95 22.36
CA LEU A 342 -0.19 9.49 22.30
C LEU A 342 -0.03 10.81 23.08
N SER A 343 -1.08 11.28 23.76
CA SER A 343 -1.05 12.57 24.49
C SER A 343 0.04 12.60 25.59
N TRP A 344 0.29 11.47 26.23
CA TRP A 344 1.36 11.33 27.24
C TRP A 344 2.78 11.47 26.64
N LEU A 345 2.96 11.20 25.32
CA LEU A 345 4.20 11.50 24.58
C LEU A 345 4.28 12.95 24.14
N GLY A 346 3.20 13.71 24.33
CA GLY A 346 3.12 15.12 24.02
C GLY A 346 2.52 15.44 22.66
N LEU A 347 1.83 14.49 22.02
CA LEU A 347 1.03 14.80 20.82
C LEU A 347 -0.27 15.48 21.23
N SER A 348 -0.53 16.66 20.66
CA SER A 348 -1.77 17.43 20.83
C SER A 348 -2.33 17.81 19.47
N ILE A 349 -3.62 17.54 19.22
CA ILE A 349 -4.30 17.79 17.94
C ILE A 349 -5.10 19.09 18.01
N ASP A 350 -5.02 19.90 16.96
CA ASP A 350 -5.96 20.98 16.67
C ASP A 350 -7.21 20.37 16.00
N GLU A 351 -8.33 20.38 16.71
CA GLU A 351 -9.57 19.74 16.25
C GLU A 351 -10.10 20.34 14.94
N LYS A 352 -9.95 21.67 14.74
CA LYS A 352 -10.42 22.35 13.52
C LYS A 352 -9.56 21.98 12.32
N ALA A 353 -8.24 22.02 12.48
CA ALA A 353 -7.32 21.62 11.44
C ALA A 353 -7.48 20.14 11.09
N ASN A 354 -7.68 19.28 12.11
CA ASN A 354 -7.93 17.85 11.92
C ASN A 354 -9.25 17.60 11.15
N ALA A 355 -10.33 18.24 11.52
CA ALA A 355 -11.62 18.10 10.84
C ALA A 355 -11.55 18.60 9.38
N ALA A 356 -10.72 19.60 9.10
CA ALA A 356 -10.50 20.13 7.76
C ALA A 356 -9.49 19.31 6.92
N ASN A 357 -8.92 18.21 7.45
CA ASN A 357 -7.83 17.45 6.84
C ASN A 357 -6.64 18.34 6.44
N GLY A 358 -6.32 19.33 7.28
CA GLY A 358 -5.21 20.26 7.02
C GLY A 358 -3.86 19.54 6.98
N LEU A 359 -2.87 20.12 6.30
CA LEU A 359 -1.53 19.54 6.22
C LEU A 359 -0.95 19.30 7.61
N THR A 360 -1.02 20.29 8.50
CA THR A 360 -0.60 20.19 9.89
C THR A 360 -1.85 20.19 10.77
N ILE A 361 -2.02 19.15 11.58
CA ILE A 361 -3.19 18.95 12.43
C ILE A 361 -2.84 18.95 13.93
N SER A 362 -1.56 19.15 14.29
CA SER A 362 -1.15 19.33 15.69
C SER A 362 -1.23 20.78 16.12
N THR A 363 -1.42 21.01 17.44
CA THR A 363 -1.33 22.35 18.02
C THR A 363 0.12 22.84 18.03
N ARG A 364 0.33 24.14 18.28
CA ARG A 364 1.68 24.73 18.37
C ARG A 364 2.46 24.25 19.60
N GLU A 365 1.76 23.85 20.66
CA GLU A 365 2.33 23.36 21.90
C GLU A 365 2.67 21.87 21.86
N SER A 366 2.28 21.19 20.79
CA SER A 366 2.56 19.76 20.59
C SER A 366 4.07 19.53 20.48
N ARG A 367 4.59 18.52 21.19
CA ARG A 367 6.02 18.17 21.15
C ARG A 367 6.46 17.53 19.84
N MET A 368 5.52 16.91 19.13
CA MET A 368 5.72 16.33 17.81
C MET A 368 4.65 16.85 16.87
N VAL A 369 4.96 16.94 15.60
CA VAL A 369 4.00 17.41 14.60
C VAL A 369 3.16 16.25 14.09
N ALA A 370 1.86 16.47 13.88
CA ALA A 370 1.00 15.55 13.15
C ALA A 370 0.65 16.13 11.78
N TYR A 371 0.92 15.37 10.74
CA TYR A 371 0.64 15.72 9.36
C TYR A 371 -0.44 14.82 8.76
N VAL A 372 -1.22 15.36 7.82
CA VAL A 372 -2.03 14.60 6.86
C VAL A 372 -1.47 14.87 5.48
N ILE A 373 -0.94 13.82 4.85
CA ILE A 373 -0.34 13.90 3.51
C ILE A 373 -0.93 12.79 2.66
N ALA A 374 -1.59 13.17 1.56
CA ALA A 374 -2.13 12.20 0.62
C ALA A 374 -1.00 11.46 -0.09
N THR A 375 -1.15 10.13 -0.26
CA THR A 375 -0.20 9.31 -1.00
C THR A 375 -0.58 9.19 -2.47
N ASP A 376 0.43 9.03 -3.32
CA ASP A 376 0.26 8.72 -4.75
C ASP A 376 1.27 7.63 -5.16
N GLU A 377 0.85 6.38 -5.06
CA GLU A 377 1.68 5.23 -5.43
C GLU A 377 1.88 5.15 -6.95
N GLU A 378 0.87 5.57 -7.71
CA GLU A 378 0.91 5.58 -9.16
C GLU A 378 2.02 6.53 -9.68
N GLN A 379 2.22 7.69 -9.02
CA GLN A 379 3.33 8.60 -9.34
C GLN A 379 4.69 7.93 -9.09
N VAL A 380 4.86 7.22 -7.97
CA VAL A 380 6.13 6.52 -7.68
C VAL A 380 6.41 5.43 -8.71
N ILE A 381 5.38 4.66 -9.12
CA ILE A 381 5.52 3.65 -10.16
C ILE A 381 5.95 4.32 -11.49
N ALA A 382 5.36 5.47 -11.81
CA ALA A 382 5.70 6.21 -13.02
C ALA A 382 7.15 6.74 -13.01
N ASP A 383 7.57 7.35 -11.91
CA ASP A 383 8.91 7.89 -11.74
C ASP A 383 9.98 6.78 -11.81
N GLU A 384 9.71 5.63 -11.17
CA GLU A 384 10.57 4.46 -11.21
C GLU A 384 10.63 3.83 -12.61
N ALA A 385 9.49 3.71 -13.30
CA ALA A 385 9.43 3.19 -14.66
C ALA A 385 10.23 4.08 -15.63
N LEU A 386 10.10 5.40 -15.50
CA LEU A 386 10.85 6.36 -16.28
C LEU A 386 12.35 6.27 -16.00
N SER A 387 12.76 6.12 -14.74
CA SER A 387 14.15 5.92 -14.35
C SER A 387 14.75 4.65 -14.97
N VAL A 388 14.01 3.53 -14.93
CA VAL A 388 14.44 2.26 -15.54
C VAL A 388 14.53 2.38 -17.06
N LEU A 389 13.56 3.04 -17.71
CA LEU A 389 13.56 3.24 -19.16
C LEU A 389 14.82 4.00 -19.64
N ARG A 390 15.28 4.96 -18.86
CA ARG A 390 16.47 5.79 -19.19
C ARG A 390 17.79 5.10 -18.92
N ALA A 391 17.82 4.16 -18.01
CA ALA A 391 19.03 3.39 -17.70
C ALA A 391 19.32 2.28 -18.73
N ARG A 392 18.42 2.06 -19.69
CA ARG A 392 18.57 1.14 -20.82
C ARG A 392 19.28 1.80 -21.99
#